data_2f097d6f8770e4d7bdd17bb216d2d4f3
#
_entry.id   2f097d6f8770e4d7bdd17bb216d2d4f3
#
_cell.length_a   1.000
_cell.length_b   1.000
_cell.length_c   1.000
_cell.angle_alpha   90.00
_cell.angle_beta   90.00
_cell.angle_gamma   90.00
#
_symmetry.space_group_name_H-M   'P 1'
#
loop_
_entity.id
_entity.type
_entity.pdbx_description
1 polymer ?
#
loop_
_entity_poly.entity_id
_entity_poly.type
_entity_poly.pdbx_seq_one_letter_code
_entity_poly.pdbx_strand_id
1 'polypeptide(L)'
;MSRLIWAMMAVGCSMQPPRISVPSMDPDGAGSAAIAAYDKNGDSAISDDELQAVPGLRAGMGLIDQNRDGRLTADEISKRISDYQSSRIGLSSVQVNVMLDGRPLSGADVHLIPEEFLGTSIEAASGVTDQHGTMNPR
;
A
#
# COMPACT_ATOMS: atom_id res chain seq x y z
N MET A 1 -23.30 66.18 -7.87
CA MET A 1 -22.39 65.32 -8.68
C MET A 1 -21.98 64.15 -7.79
N SER A 2 -22.75 63.04 -7.89
CA SER A 2 -22.56 61.88 -7.06
C SER A 2 -21.74 60.85 -7.85
N ARG A 3 -20.54 60.47 -7.37
CA ARG A 3 -19.69 59.44 -7.97
C ARG A 3 -19.99 58.11 -7.29
N LEU A 4 -20.65 57.22 -8.01
CA LEU A 4 -20.84 55.82 -7.63
C LEU A 4 -19.51 55.08 -7.84
N ILE A 5 -18.88 54.59 -6.79
CA ILE A 5 -17.72 53.68 -6.85
C ILE A 5 -18.26 52.26 -6.87
N TRP A 6 -18.11 51.56 -8.00
CA TRP A 6 -18.37 50.15 -8.12
C TRP A 6 -17.15 49.39 -7.57
N ALA A 7 -17.32 48.72 -6.43
CA ALA A 7 -16.34 47.75 -5.91
C ALA A 7 -16.57 46.41 -6.59
N MET A 8 -15.65 46.03 -7.47
CA MET A 8 -15.62 44.71 -8.12
C MET A 8 -15.00 43.72 -7.17
N MET A 9 -15.85 42.90 -6.49
CA MET A 9 -15.37 41.75 -5.71
C MET A 9 -14.96 40.62 -6.65
N ALA A 10 -13.67 40.43 -6.81
CA ALA A 10 -13.12 39.25 -7.45
C ALA A 10 -13.21 38.06 -6.47
N VAL A 11 -14.19 37.18 -6.66
CA VAL A 11 -14.23 35.89 -5.98
C VAL A 11 -13.22 34.97 -6.65
N GLY A 12 -12.03 34.90 -6.11
CA GLY A 12 -11.01 33.96 -6.53
C GLY A 12 -11.39 32.57 -6.02
N CYS A 13 -11.96 31.72 -6.88
CA CYS A 13 -12.02 30.29 -6.62
C CYS A 13 -10.61 29.72 -6.66
N SER A 14 -9.98 29.55 -5.51
CA SER A 14 -8.76 28.76 -5.40
C SER A 14 -9.15 27.28 -5.44
N MET A 15 -9.18 26.70 -6.65
CA MET A 15 -9.18 25.25 -6.83
C MET A 15 -7.79 24.73 -6.44
N GLN A 16 -7.59 24.47 -5.16
CA GLN A 16 -6.44 23.69 -4.73
C GLN A 16 -6.71 22.22 -5.10
N PRO A 17 -5.79 21.57 -5.84
CA PRO A 17 -5.93 20.15 -6.09
C PRO A 17 -5.96 19.39 -4.76
N PRO A 18 -6.73 18.30 -4.67
CA PRO A 18 -6.80 17.50 -3.46
C PRO A 18 -5.39 17.04 -3.10
N ARG A 19 -4.98 17.32 -1.86
CA ARG A 19 -3.70 16.82 -1.34
C ARG A 19 -3.85 15.33 -1.11
N ILE A 20 -3.10 14.54 -1.85
CA ILE A 20 -2.99 13.12 -1.59
C ILE A 20 -2.23 12.96 -0.28
N SER A 21 -2.90 12.44 0.75
CA SER A 21 -2.27 12.13 2.02
C SER A 21 -1.69 10.71 1.99
N VAL A 22 -0.49 10.55 2.52
CA VAL A 22 0.08 9.21 2.72
C VAL A 22 -0.76 8.48 3.77
N PRO A 23 -1.21 7.24 3.51
CA PRO A 23 -1.92 6.46 4.52
C PRO A 23 -1.07 6.32 5.79
N SER A 24 -1.66 6.53 6.96
CA SER A 24 -0.97 6.28 8.22
C SER A 24 -1.25 4.83 8.64
N MET A 25 -0.22 4.03 8.68
CA MET A 25 -0.27 2.69 9.27
C MET A 25 0.19 2.78 10.72
N ASP A 26 -0.35 1.93 11.58
CA ASP A 26 0.16 1.69 12.93
C ASP A 26 1.17 0.52 12.87
N PRO A 27 2.47 0.77 12.98
CA PRO A 27 3.46 -0.29 12.83
C PRO A 27 3.32 -1.40 13.88
N ASP A 28 3.14 -1.01 15.15
CA ASP A 28 3.05 -1.98 16.26
C ASP A 28 1.76 -2.78 16.20
N GLY A 29 0.65 -2.11 15.86
CA GLY A 29 -0.62 -2.77 15.63
C GLY A 29 -0.57 -3.74 14.46
N ALA A 30 0.09 -3.37 13.36
CA ALA A 30 0.21 -4.22 12.17
C ALA A 30 1.07 -5.46 12.45
N GLY A 31 2.21 -5.33 13.13
CA GLY A 31 3.03 -6.48 13.51
C GLY A 31 2.28 -7.48 14.38
N SER A 32 1.60 -6.98 15.41
CA SER A 32 0.78 -7.82 16.29
C SER A 32 -0.39 -8.47 15.57
N ALA A 33 -1.06 -7.76 14.66
CA ALA A 33 -2.17 -8.28 13.88
C ALA A 33 -1.71 -9.36 12.88
N ALA A 34 -0.52 -9.21 12.29
CA ALA A 34 0.04 -10.23 11.41
C ALA A 34 0.29 -11.55 12.16
N ILE A 35 0.90 -11.49 13.35
CA ILE A 35 1.07 -12.67 14.19
C ILE A 35 -0.29 -13.28 14.54
N ALA A 36 -1.25 -12.48 15.01
CA ALA A 36 -2.57 -12.99 15.39
C ALA A 36 -3.32 -13.67 14.23
N ALA A 37 -3.09 -13.21 12.99
CA ALA A 37 -3.76 -13.75 11.81
C ALA A 37 -3.07 -15.00 11.24
N TYR A 38 -1.74 -15.09 11.30
CA TYR A 38 -0.97 -16.05 10.50
C TYR A 38 -0.11 -17.02 11.31
N ASP A 39 0.21 -16.72 12.56
CA ASP A 39 0.85 -17.68 13.49
C ASP A 39 -0.18 -18.74 13.92
N LYS A 40 -0.13 -19.91 13.30
CA LYS A 40 -1.05 -21.03 13.57
C LYS A 40 -0.55 -21.95 14.66
N ASN A 41 0.76 -22.00 14.86
CA ASN A 41 1.38 -22.91 15.81
C ASN A 41 1.55 -22.26 17.19
N GLY A 42 1.37 -20.94 17.32
CA GLY A 42 1.42 -20.19 18.58
C GLY A 42 2.85 -19.97 19.10
N ASP A 43 3.85 -19.95 18.21
CA ASP A 43 5.25 -19.75 18.59
C ASP A 43 5.71 -18.28 18.53
N SER A 44 4.77 -17.36 18.28
CA SER A 44 4.96 -15.91 18.20
C SER A 44 5.80 -15.45 17.01
N ALA A 45 5.92 -16.27 15.98
CA ALA A 45 6.56 -15.95 14.73
C ALA A 45 5.79 -16.57 13.54
N ILE A 46 5.95 -16.02 12.34
CA ILE A 46 5.38 -16.61 11.13
C ILE A 46 6.49 -17.38 10.43
N SER A 47 6.36 -18.70 10.40
CA SER A 47 7.31 -19.63 9.79
C SER A 47 7.12 -19.74 8.27
N ASP A 48 8.03 -20.42 7.58
CA ASP A 48 7.97 -20.59 6.11
C ASP A 48 6.68 -21.29 5.66
N ASP A 49 6.18 -22.26 6.41
CA ASP A 49 4.92 -22.95 6.11
C ASP A 49 3.71 -22.01 6.23
N GLU A 50 3.73 -21.11 7.21
CA GLU A 50 2.65 -20.13 7.45
C GLU A 50 2.72 -18.99 6.45
N LEU A 51 3.91 -18.60 6.00
CA LEU A 51 4.13 -17.60 4.95
C LEU A 51 3.53 -18.00 3.60
N GLN A 52 3.23 -19.29 3.38
CA GLN A 52 2.55 -19.70 2.16
C GLN A 52 1.14 -19.11 2.03
N ALA A 53 0.50 -18.80 3.15
CA ALA A 53 -0.81 -18.17 3.17
C ALA A 53 -0.74 -16.64 2.96
N VAL A 54 0.45 -16.04 3.03
CA VAL A 54 0.65 -14.57 2.99
C VAL A 54 1.70 -14.19 1.95
N PRO A 55 1.32 -14.17 0.66
CA PRO A 55 2.26 -13.90 -0.43
C PRO A 55 3.02 -12.58 -0.30
N GLY A 56 2.39 -11.56 0.27
CA GLY A 56 3.01 -10.24 0.49
C GLY A 56 4.18 -10.31 1.47
N LEU A 57 4.00 -10.94 2.64
CA LEU A 57 5.09 -11.12 3.61
C LEU A 57 6.18 -12.04 3.07
N ARG A 58 5.80 -13.11 2.39
CA ARG A 58 6.75 -14.04 1.77
C ARG A 58 7.64 -13.34 0.74
N ALA A 59 7.06 -12.53 -0.13
CA ALA A 59 7.83 -11.75 -1.13
C ALA A 59 8.73 -10.71 -0.47
N GLY A 60 8.31 -10.15 0.68
CA GLY A 60 9.06 -9.18 1.46
C GLY A 60 10.09 -9.77 2.41
N MET A 61 10.16 -11.10 2.56
CA MET A 61 10.99 -11.81 3.54
C MET A 61 12.42 -11.27 3.64
N GLY A 62 13.10 -11.14 2.51
CA GLY A 62 14.49 -10.67 2.48
C GLY A 62 14.72 -9.22 2.96
N LEU A 63 13.65 -8.45 3.14
CA LEU A 63 13.67 -7.07 3.65
C LEU A 63 13.13 -6.96 5.07
N ILE A 64 12.35 -7.93 5.52
CA ILE A 64 11.67 -7.94 6.81
C ILE A 64 12.48 -8.75 7.83
N ASP A 65 12.89 -9.96 7.46
CA ASP A 65 13.71 -10.84 8.29
C ASP A 65 15.14 -10.27 8.43
N GLN A 66 15.36 -9.54 9.52
CA GLN A 66 16.63 -8.85 9.76
C GLN A 66 17.69 -9.75 10.36
N ASN A 67 17.28 -10.70 11.20
CA ASN A 67 18.18 -11.63 11.86
C ASN A 67 18.52 -12.86 10.98
N ARG A 68 17.76 -13.05 9.87
CA ARG A 68 17.91 -14.14 8.88
C ARG A 68 17.71 -15.52 9.46
N ASP A 69 16.78 -15.64 10.39
CA ASP A 69 16.42 -16.94 10.99
C ASP A 69 15.35 -17.70 10.19
N GLY A 70 14.80 -17.10 9.13
CA GLY A 70 13.78 -17.68 8.27
C GLY A 70 12.37 -17.56 8.82
N ARG A 71 12.15 -16.71 9.81
CA ARG A 71 10.86 -16.47 10.47
C ARG A 71 10.60 -14.96 10.52
N LEU A 72 9.33 -14.58 10.67
CA LEU A 72 8.96 -13.19 10.86
C LEU A 72 8.29 -12.99 12.22
N THR A 73 8.89 -12.16 13.04
CA THR A 73 8.35 -11.71 14.33
C THR A 73 7.51 -10.45 14.18
N ALA A 74 6.68 -10.14 15.16
CA ALA A 74 5.92 -8.89 15.21
C ALA A 74 6.86 -7.67 15.13
N ASP A 75 7.98 -7.70 15.84
CA ASP A 75 8.95 -6.60 15.89
C ASP A 75 9.58 -6.33 14.52
N GLU A 76 9.93 -7.36 13.77
CA GLU A 76 10.50 -7.22 12.42
C GLU A 76 9.50 -6.63 11.44
N ILE A 77 8.23 -7.08 11.49
CA ILE A 77 7.15 -6.53 10.67
C ILE A 77 6.91 -5.06 11.04
N SER A 78 6.77 -4.76 12.33
CA SER A 78 6.57 -3.40 12.85
C SER A 78 7.71 -2.47 12.44
N LYS A 79 8.94 -2.94 12.59
CA LYS A 79 10.13 -2.19 12.20
C LYS A 79 10.14 -1.91 10.70
N ARG A 80 9.81 -2.88 9.86
CA ARG A 80 9.75 -2.69 8.41
C ARG A 80 8.76 -1.62 8.01
N ILE A 81 7.56 -1.62 8.61
CA ILE A 81 6.52 -0.61 8.36
C ILE A 81 7.00 0.77 8.83
N SER A 82 7.60 0.85 10.02
CA SER A 82 8.16 2.09 10.56
C SER A 82 9.29 2.66 9.68
N ASP A 83 10.20 1.80 9.21
CA ASP A 83 11.29 2.19 8.31
C ASP A 83 10.73 2.72 6.98
N TYR A 84 9.67 2.09 6.45
CA TYR A 84 8.99 2.56 5.24
C TYR A 84 8.37 3.95 5.44
N GLN A 85 7.66 4.17 6.54
CA GLN A 85 7.06 5.46 6.86
C GLN A 85 8.11 6.57 7.07
N SER A 86 9.20 6.24 7.75
CA SER A 86 10.29 7.19 8.04
C SER A 86 11.11 7.56 6.81
N SER A 87 11.16 6.70 5.81
CA SER A 87 11.91 6.93 4.57
C SER A 87 11.39 8.11 3.75
N ARG A 88 10.18 8.62 4.09
CA ARG A 88 9.51 9.70 3.34
C ARG A 88 9.45 9.43 1.83
N ILE A 89 9.55 8.19 1.42
CA ILE A 89 9.23 7.78 0.07
C ILE A 89 7.73 7.98 -0.04
N GLY A 90 7.37 9.18 -0.50
CA GLY A 90 5.99 9.57 -0.71
C GLY A 90 5.30 8.59 -1.66
N LEU A 91 4.06 8.86 -1.98
CA LEU A 91 3.26 8.08 -2.90
C LEU A 91 4.04 7.83 -4.20
N SER A 92 4.41 6.58 -4.44
CA SER A 92 4.89 6.15 -5.75
C SER A 92 3.71 5.64 -6.56
N SER A 93 3.65 5.98 -7.84
CA SER A 93 2.70 5.33 -8.74
C SER A 93 3.13 3.88 -8.93
N VAL A 94 2.22 2.95 -8.67
CA VAL A 94 2.42 1.54 -8.96
C VAL A 94 1.92 1.26 -10.36
N GLN A 95 2.76 0.65 -11.19
CA GLN A 95 2.37 0.12 -12.49
C GLN A 95 2.41 -1.40 -12.44
N VAL A 96 1.32 -2.04 -12.83
CA VAL A 96 1.22 -3.50 -12.85
C VAL A 96 1.27 -3.99 -14.29
N ASN A 97 2.14 -4.96 -14.57
CA ASN A 97 2.22 -5.62 -15.86
C ASN A 97 1.73 -7.07 -15.73
N VAL A 98 0.72 -7.43 -16.49
CA VAL A 98 0.14 -8.78 -16.50
C VAL A 98 0.55 -9.49 -17.78
N MET A 99 1.11 -10.67 -17.62
CA MET A 99 1.55 -11.52 -18.73
C MET A 99 0.92 -12.90 -18.62
N LEU A 100 0.54 -13.48 -19.74
CA LEU A 100 0.10 -14.85 -19.84
C LEU A 100 1.00 -15.56 -20.87
N ASP A 101 1.64 -16.65 -20.48
CA ASP A 101 2.58 -17.42 -21.30
C ASP A 101 3.66 -16.55 -21.98
N GLY A 102 4.17 -15.56 -21.23
CA GLY A 102 5.21 -14.64 -21.70
C GLY A 102 4.72 -13.55 -22.65
N ARG A 103 3.40 -13.38 -22.82
CA ARG A 103 2.79 -12.34 -23.66
C ARG A 103 1.96 -11.39 -22.82
N PRO A 104 1.92 -10.09 -23.16
CA PRO A 104 1.06 -9.14 -22.49
C PRO A 104 -0.40 -9.56 -22.56
N LEU A 105 -1.10 -9.55 -21.42
CA LEU A 105 -2.52 -9.87 -21.33
C LEU A 105 -3.34 -8.57 -21.30
N SER A 106 -4.01 -8.28 -22.39
CA SER A 106 -4.93 -7.15 -22.50
C SER A 106 -6.31 -7.49 -21.95
N GLY A 107 -6.97 -6.51 -21.33
CA GLY A 107 -8.35 -6.66 -20.83
C GLY A 107 -8.46 -7.51 -19.55
N ALA A 108 -7.36 -7.77 -18.86
CA ALA A 108 -7.39 -8.43 -17.57
C ALA A 108 -7.88 -7.45 -16.49
N ASP A 109 -8.86 -7.88 -15.70
CA ASP A 109 -9.31 -7.15 -14.51
C ASP A 109 -8.39 -7.47 -13.35
N VAL A 110 -7.76 -6.43 -12.79
CA VAL A 110 -6.74 -6.55 -11.74
C VAL A 110 -7.22 -5.84 -10.50
N HIS A 111 -7.17 -6.54 -9.36
CA HIS A 111 -7.52 -6.02 -8.05
C HIS A 111 -6.29 -6.09 -7.14
N LEU A 112 -5.90 -4.96 -6.58
CA LEU A 112 -4.88 -4.87 -5.54
C LEU A 112 -5.58 -4.77 -4.19
N ILE A 113 -5.53 -5.83 -3.43
CA ILE A 113 -6.20 -5.93 -2.13
C ILE A 113 -5.11 -5.89 -1.06
N PRO A 114 -5.11 -4.89 -0.16
CA PRO A 114 -4.15 -4.84 0.94
C PRO A 114 -4.38 -6.00 1.91
N GLU A 115 -3.30 -6.45 2.54
CA GLU A 115 -3.36 -7.44 3.60
C GLU A 115 -4.09 -6.86 4.83
N GLU A 116 -4.94 -7.64 5.47
CA GLU A 116 -5.81 -7.19 6.56
C GLU A 116 -5.02 -6.61 7.76
N PHE A 117 -3.84 -7.15 8.04
CA PHE A 117 -3.00 -6.69 9.15
C PHE A 117 -2.47 -5.26 8.98
N LEU A 118 -2.49 -4.71 7.77
CA LEU A 118 -2.09 -3.31 7.50
C LEU A 118 -3.16 -2.29 7.95
N GLY A 119 -4.33 -2.77 8.40
CA GLY A 119 -5.43 -1.95 8.86
C GLY A 119 -6.25 -1.35 7.71
N THR A 120 -7.14 -0.41 8.04
CA THR A 120 -8.12 0.14 7.10
C THR A 120 -7.67 1.43 6.40
N SER A 121 -6.47 1.90 6.69
CA SER A 121 -5.95 3.14 6.09
C SER A 121 -5.47 2.98 4.66
N ILE A 122 -5.27 1.74 4.21
CA ILE A 122 -4.88 1.42 2.83
C ILE A 122 -6.13 0.90 2.11
N GLU A 123 -6.52 1.61 1.07
CA GLU A 123 -7.68 1.24 0.26
C GLU A 123 -7.28 0.27 -0.85
N ALA A 124 -8.21 -0.64 -1.20
CA ALA A 124 -8.05 -1.49 -2.37
C ALA A 124 -8.07 -0.66 -3.66
N ALA A 125 -7.30 -1.06 -4.64
CA ALA A 125 -7.27 -0.41 -5.94
C ALA A 125 -7.51 -1.44 -7.05
N SER A 126 -8.09 -1.00 -8.17
CA SER A 126 -8.36 -1.89 -9.30
C SER A 126 -8.15 -1.20 -10.64
N GLY A 127 -8.11 -1.97 -11.70
CA GLY A 127 -8.04 -1.48 -13.05
C GLY A 127 -8.00 -2.60 -14.08
N VAL A 128 -8.15 -2.23 -15.35
CA VAL A 128 -8.10 -3.15 -16.47
C VAL A 128 -6.81 -2.93 -17.26
N THR A 129 -6.14 -4.00 -17.66
CA THR A 129 -4.92 -3.91 -18.44
C THR A 129 -5.18 -3.42 -19.88
N ASP A 130 -4.28 -2.60 -20.37
CA ASP A 130 -4.28 -2.11 -21.75
C ASP A 130 -3.75 -3.17 -22.74
N GLN A 131 -3.60 -2.79 -24.02
CA GLN A 131 -3.06 -3.66 -25.07
C GLN A 131 -1.62 -4.14 -24.83
N HIS A 132 -0.88 -3.50 -23.90
CA HIS A 132 0.47 -3.88 -23.49
C HIS A 132 0.48 -4.70 -22.19
N GLY A 133 -0.68 -5.09 -21.68
CA GLY A 133 -0.81 -5.79 -20.41
C GLY A 133 -0.56 -4.91 -19.18
N THR A 134 -0.60 -3.58 -19.36
CA THR A 134 -0.26 -2.61 -18.32
C THR A 134 -1.52 -2.03 -17.67
N MET A 135 -1.54 -1.96 -16.35
CA MET A 135 -2.58 -1.31 -15.56
C MET A 135 -1.97 -0.28 -14.61
N ASN A 136 -2.58 0.89 -14.55
CA ASN A 136 -2.32 1.91 -13.53
C ASN A 136 -3.51 1.92 -12.58
N PRO A 137 -3.33 1.56 -11.29
CA PRO A 137 -4.42 1.51 -10.31
C PRO A 137 -5.06 2.88 -10.08
N ARG A 138 -6.35 2.86 -9.81
CA ARG A 138 -7.13 4.05 -9.44
C ARG A 138 -7.94 3.76 -8.20
#